data_e34db7ade0e5459ef2bcfb79eb9ffec8
#
_entry.id   e34db7ade0e5459ef2bcfb79eb9ffec8
#
_cell.length_a   1.000
_cell.length_b   1.000
_cell.length_c   1.000
_cell.angle_alpha   90.00
_cell.angle_beta   90.00
_cell.angle_gamma   90.00
#
_symmetry.space_group_name_H-M   'P 1'
#
loop_
_entity.id
_entity.type
_entity.pdbx_description
1 polymer ?
#
loop_
_entity_poly.entity_id
_entity_poly.type
_entity_poly.pdbx_seq_one_letter_code
_entity_poly.pdbx_strand_id
1 'polypeptide(L)'
;MASIKRYPWISHFLGSPTGYVVHLQKGAVKHQGVGQAFWFRPANSVLSEVPVDDQELPTLFHAITRDHQDVSVQANVTYRFIDAVSVSSRLDFGLQGAGAPPAAGKEQVATIIGQLCQSHAIDQIAATTLAQALEHGVSQLRNVLTEALRTDSRLMSTGIEILGVQVLAVRPESDVERALQTPVREQLQAEADRAVYERRAVAVERERTISENEMASQIELATRRENLVTQEGINSRREAEERAAAGLIQAHAAAERQGISATAEANQVRIVGEAAAAKEAATMEVYQGMDQATLLALAFREAAGSLPNIGNLTITPDLLSGALAGLFKDAPAVQPQPAAVTARNER
;
A
#
# COMPACT_ATOMS: atom_id res chain seq x y z
N MET A 1 54.95 -6.28 12.35
CA MET A 1 56.09 -6.52 11.42
C MET A 1 57.38 -6.31 12.15
N ALA A 2 58.30 -7.22 11.96
CA ALA A 2 59.65 -7.07 12.52
C ALA A 2 60.33 -5.82 11.97
N SER A 3 61.16 -5.19 12.74
CA SER A 3 61.89 -4.00 12.32
C SER A 3 63.41 -4.16 12.61
N ILE A 4 64.21 -3.72 11.64
CA ILE A 4 65.66 -3.71 11.76
C ILE A 4 66.11 -2.26 11.78
N LYS A 5 66.65 -1.79 12.95
CA LYS A 5 67.29 -0.49 13.05
C LYS A 5 68.77 -0.67 12.76
N ARG A 6 69.28 0.01 11.75
CA ARG A 6 70.67 -0.08 11.27
C ARG A 6 71.53 1.01 11.87
N TYR A 7 72.70 0.61 12.32
CA TYR A 7 73.75 1.49 12.75
C TYR A 7 75.02 1.15 11.95
N PRO A 8 76.06 1.96 11.91
CA PRO A 8 77.21 1.78 11.00
C PRO A 8 77.89 0.44 11.06
N TRP A 9 77.92 -0.22 12.22
CA TRP A 9 78.68 -1.49 12.46
C TRP A 9 77.77 -2.60 13.01
N ILE A 10 76.63 -2.26 13.56
CA ILE A 10 75.74 -3.21 14.22
C ILE A 10 74.28 -2.85 13.86
N SER A 11 73.38 -3.81 13.91
CA SER A 11 71.97 -3.61 13.75
C SER A 11 71.21 -4.15 14.93
N HIS A 12 70.10 -3.50 15.27
CA HIS A 12 69.15 -3.95 16.28
C HIS A 12 67.96 -4.55 15.60
N PHE A 13 67.64 -5.81 15.93
CA PHE A 13 66.45 -6.50 15.47
C PHE A 13 65.38 -6.42 16.56
N LEU A 14 64.15 -6.10 16.16
CA LEU A 14 62.97 -6.16 17.00
C LEU A 14 61.94 -7.05 16.29
N GLY A 15 61.71 -8.25 16.84
CA GLY A 15 60.80 -9.24 16.25
C GLY A 15 59.34 -8.93 16.43
N SER A 16 58.51 -9.50 15.53
CA SER A 16 57.06 -9.48 15.64
C SER A 16 56.58 -10.50 16.69
N PRO A 17 55.45 -10.26 17.37
CA PRO A 17 54.88 -11.28 18.28
C PRO A 17 54.38 -12.53 17.51
N THR A 18 54.15 -12.45 16.22
CA THR A 18 53.67 -13.55 15.36
C THR A 18 54.78 -14.07 14.43
N GLY A 19 56.01 -13.58 14.57
CA GLY A 19 57.15 -14.00 13.78
C GLY A 19 58.15 -14.77 14.62
N TYR A 20 58.44 -16.00 14.24
CA TYR A 20 59.52 -16.79 14.82
C TYR A 20 60.81 -16.46 14.09
N VAL A 21 61.77 -15.95 14.82
CA VAL A 21 63.09 -15.58 14.27
C VAL A 21 64.09 -16.69 14.48
N VAL A 22 64.83 -16.96 13.43
CA VAL A 22 66.02 -17.81 13.48
C VAL A 22 67.24 -16.97 13.12
N HIS A 23 68.14 -16.73 14.06
CA HIS A 23 69.42 -16.03 13.88
C HIS A 23 70.58 -17.00 13.79
N LEU A 24 71.14 -17.12 12.63
CA LEU A 24 72.30 -17.91 12.35
C LEU A 24 73.57 -17.03 12.37
N GLN A 25 74.57 -17.40 13.17
CA GLN A 25 75.85 -16.74 13.15
C GLN A 25 76.96 -17.77 12.93
N LYS A 26 77.73 -17.62 11.87
CA LYS A 26 78.80 -18.57 11.50
C LYS A 26 78.32 -20.03 11.39
N GLY A 27 77.06 -20.24 10.88
CA GLY A 27 76.50 -21.58 10.71
C GLY A 27 75.82 -22.19 11.95
N ALA A 28 75.92 -21.54 13.14
CA ALA A 28 75.20 -21.97 14.33
C ALA A 28 74.02 -21.08 14.70
N VAL A 29 72.96 -21.68 15.22
CA VAL A 29 71.76 -20.92 15.69
C VAL A 29 72.18 -20.25 17.02
N LYS A 30 72.12 -18.92 17.05
CA LYS A 30 72.46 -18.10 18.22
C LYS A 30 71.22 -17.60 18.99
N HIS A 31 70.24 -17.17 18.30
CA HIS A 31 68.93 -16.72 18.86
C HIS A 31 67.80 -17.35 18.07
N GLN A 32 66.79 -17.83 18.76
CA GLN A 32 65.59 -18.36 18.15
C GLN A 32 64.40 -18.10 19.06
N GLY A 33 63.23 -17.84 18.47
CA GLY A 33 62.02 -17.65 19.22
C GLY A 33 61.13 -16.50 18.68
N VAL A 34 60.00 -16.36 19.29
CA VAL A 34 59.00 -15.33 18.94
C VAL A 34 59.27 -14.05 19.74
N GLY A 35 59.10 -12.89 19.15
CA GLY A 35 59.20 -11.60 19.84
C GLY A 35 60.60 -11.24 20.34
N GLN A 36 61.64 -11.82 19.77
CA GLN A 36 63.02 -11.62 20.17
C GLN A 36 63.51 -10.22 19.79
N ALA A 37 64.34 -9.63 20.69
CA ALA A 37 65.02 -8.36 20.41
C ALA A 37 66.51 -8.53 20.74
N PHE A 38 67.36 -8.27 19.77
CA PHE A 38 68.83 -8.46 19.97
C PHE A 38 69.63 -7.61 19.00
N TRP A 39 70.94 -7.44 19.38
CA TRP A 39 71.90 -6.77 18.53
C TRP A 39 72.70 -7.81 17.73
N PHE A 40 72.89 -7.53 16.43
CA PHE A 40 73.67 -8.42 15.55
C PHE A 40 74.57 -7.65 14.60
N ARG A 41 75.55 -8.32 14.04
CA ARG A 41 76.42 -7.78 12.97
C ARG A 41 75.99 -8.35 11.63
N PRO A 42 75.48 -7.50 10.69
CA PRO A 42 74.96 -7.98 9.43
C PRO A 42 75.96 -8.80 8.59
N ALA A 43 77.26 -8.48 8.66
CA ALA A 43 78.29 -9.18 7.87
C ALA A 43 78.47 -10.66 8.19
N ASN A 44 78.08 -11.12 9.40
CA ASN A 44 78.32 -12.49 9.86
C ASN A 44 77.03 -13.18 10.33
N SER A 45 75.86 -12.64 9.98
CA SER A 45 74.57 -13.09 10.50
C SER A 45 73.56 -13.26 9.39
N VAL A 46 72.80 -14.33 9.42
CA VAL A 46 71.62 -14.57 8.59
C VAL A 46 70.44 -14.58 9.53
N LEU A 47 69.40 -13.78 9.15
CA LEU A 47 68.13 -13.71 9.90
C LEU A 47 67.02 -14.23 9.02
N SER A 48 66.24 -15.15 9.55
CA SER A 48 65.02 -15.62 8.91
C SER A 48 63.85 -15.40 9.86
N GLU A 49 62.71 -14.90 9.36
CA GLU A 49 61.48 -14.71 10.13
C GLU A 49 60.36 -15.55 9.49
N VAL A 50 59.94 -16.58 10.18
CA VAL A 50 58.87 -17.48 9.76
C VAL A 50 57.60 -17.08 10.51
N PRO A 51 56.47 -16.83 9.85
CA PRO A 51 55.19 -16.54 10.50
C PRO A 51 54.71 -17.79 11.28
N VAL A 52 54.19 -17.58 12.51
CA VAL A 52 53.65 -18.65 13.37
C VAL A 52 52.12 -18.66 13.34
N ASP A 53 51.53 -17.61 12.82
CA ASP A 53 50.09 -17.49 12.63
C ASP A 53 49.59 -18.39 11.49
N ASP A 54 48.30 -18.74 11.57
CA ASP A 54 47.65 -19.52 10.53
C ASP A 54 47.62 -18.71 9.24
N GLN A 55 48.08 -19.30 8.16
CA GLN A 55 48.14 -18.68 6.84
C GLN A 55 47.07 -19.29 5.95
N GLU A 56 46.42 -18.43 5.14
CA GLU A 56 45.44 -18.85 4.15
C GLU A 56 46.01 -18.70 2.75
N LEU A 57 45.79 -19.71 1.93
CA LEU A 57 46.20 -19.75 0.55
C LEU A 57 45.02 -19.98 -0.34
N PRO A 58 44.49 -18.95 -1.00
CA PRO A 58 43.48 -19.13 -2.04
C PRO A 58 44.12 -19.78 -3.27
N THR A 59 43.49 -20.82 -3.78
CA THR A 59 43.92 -21.56 -4.96
C THR A 59 42.80 -21.62 -5.96
N LEU A 60 43.14 -21.40 -7.23
CA LEU A 60 42.24 -21.53 -8.36
C LEU A 60 42.93 -22.39 -9.42
N PHE A 61 42.29 -23.45 -9.86
CA PHE A 61 42.81 -24.32 -10.89
C PHE A 61 41.67 -24.87 -11.77
N HIS A 62 42.05 -25.34 -12.94
CA HIS A 62 41.17 -25.96 -13.92
C HIS A 62 41.39 -27.46 -13.95
N ALA A 63 40.32 -28.23 -14.12
CA ALA A 63 40.36 -29.67 -14.29
C ALA A 63 39.33 -30.13 -15.28
N ILE A 64 39.63 -31.20 -15.99
CA ILE A 64 38.75 -31.78 -17.01
C ILE A 64 38.04 -32.98 -16.41
N THR A 65 36.72 -32.99 -16.48
CA THR A 65 35.88 -34.13 -16.02
C THR A 65 35.96 -35.31 -16.98
N ARG A 66 35.46 -36.48 -16.55
CA ARG A 66 35.40 -37.71 -17.36
C ARG A 66 34.66 -37.53 -18.67
N ASP A 67 33.67 -36.63 -18.72
CA ASP A 67 32.88 -36.27 -19.93
C ASP A 67 33.48 -35.09 -20.70
N HIS A 68 34.77 -34.82 -20.52
CA HIS A 68 35.56 -33.81 -21.21
C HIS A 68 35.05 -32.37 -21.06
N GLN A 69 34.44 -32.06 -19.91
CA GLN A 69 34.04 -30.72 -19.59
C GLN A 69 35.07 -30.04 -18.68
N ASP A 70 35.42 -28.80 -19.00
CA ASP A 70 36.32 -28.00 -18.15
C ASP A 70 35.55 -27.45 -16.94
N VAL A 71 36.14 -27.60 -15.77
CA VAL A 71 35.63 -27.06 -14.53
C VAL A 71 36.71 -26.29 -13.80
N SER A 72 36.36 -25.12 -13.27
CA SER A 72 37.22 -24.33 -12.39
C SER A 72 36.89 -24.65 -10.94
N VAL A 73 37.93 -24.95 -10.15
CA VAL A 73 37.82 -25.23 -8.75
C VAL A 73 38.45 -24.10 -7.95
N GLN A 74 37.71 -23.56 -7.03
CA GLN A 74 38.19 -22.55 -6.07
C GLN A 74 38.29 -23.20 -4.69
N ALA A 75 39.47 -23.17 -4.12
CA ALA A 75 39.72 -23.70 -2.78
C ALA A 75 40.57 -22.72 -1.96
N ASN A 76 40.41 -22.79 -0.66
CA ASN A 76 41.24 -22.07 0.30
C ASN A 76 41.93 -23.10 1.24
N VAL A 77 43.24 -23.06 1.30
CA VAL A 77 44.03 -23.97 2.13
C VAL A 77 44.56 -23.20 3.33
N THR A 78 44.19 -23.64 4.52
CA THR A 78 44.72 -23.08 5.77
C THR A 78 45.87 -23.94 6.26
N TYR A 79 47.02 -23.32 6.45
CA TYR A 79 48.24 -23.99 6.88
C TYR A 79 48.98 -23.17 7.92
N ARG A 80 49.88 -23.84 8.70
CA ARG A 80 50.77 -23.18 9.61
C ARG A 80 52.17 -23.83 9.59
N PHE A 81 53.15 -23.06 10.05
CA PHE A 81 54.51 -23.55 10.23
C PHE A 81 54.71 -24.04 11.68
N ILE A 82 54.99 -25.36 11.87
CA ILE A 82 55.22 -25.95 13.19
C ILE A 82 56.69 -25.85 13.57
N ASP A 83 57.58 -26.21 12.63
CA ASP A 83 59.02 -26.20 12.85
C ASP A 83 59.67 -25.08 12.02
N ALA A 84 59.80 -23.92 12.64
CA ALA A 84 60.38 -22.74 11.99
C ALA A 84 61.87 -22.92 11.64
N VAL A 85 62.57 -23.81 12.33
CA VAL A 85 64.02 -24.09 12.07
C VAL A 85 64.14 -24.89 10.77
N SER A 86 63.38 -25.98 10.63
CA SER A 86 63.36 -26.80 9.43
C SER A 86 62.83 -25.97 8.22
N VAL A 87 61.79 -25.15 8.41
CA VAL A 87 61.28 -24.25 7.41
C VAL A 87 62.35 -23.29 6.93
N SER A 88 63.06 -22.60 7.85
CA SER A 88 64.09 -21.61 7.50
C SER A 88 65.32 -22.21 6.81
N SER A 89 65.53 -23.52 6.93
CA SER A 89 66.64 -24.23 6.27
C SER A 89 66.28 -24.68 4.84
N ARG A 90 64.98 -24.79 4.51
CA ARG A 90 64.50 -25.31 3.22
C ARG A 90 63.81 -24.25 2.35
N LEU A 91 63.29 -23.23 2.97
CA LEU A 91 62.54 -22.15 2.31
C LEU A 91 63.18 -20.79 2.63
N ASP A 92 63.16 -19.88 1.68
CA ASP A 92 63.74 -18.56 1.85
C ASP A 92 62.81 -17.61 2.61
N PHE A 93 62.97 -17.54 3.93
CA PHE A 93 62.36 -16.55 4.81
C PHE A 93 63.38 -15.51 5.29
N GLY A 94 64.48 -15.35 4.55
CA GLY A 94 65.55 -14.43 4.91
C GLY A 94 65.09 -12.99 4.99
N LEU A 95 65.39 -12.32 6.11
CA LEU A 95 65.24 -10.89 6.27
C LEU A 95 66.39 -10.18 5.59
N GLN A 96 66.17 -9.83 4.34
CA GLN A 96 67.16 -9.14 3.51
C GLN A 96 67.16 -7.64 3.80
N GLY A 97 68.24 -6.98 3.43
CA GLY A 97 68.41 -5.57 3.69
C GLY A 97 67.48 -4.65 2.89
N ALA A 98 67.42 -3.37 3.24
CA ALA A 98 66.59 -2.40 2.51
C ALA A 98 66.97 -2.37 1.04
N GLY A 99 65.98 -2.58 0.15
CA GLY A 99 66.13 -2.61 -1.31
C GLY A 99 66.26 -4.03 -1.90
N ALA A 100 66.31 -5.08 -1.12
CA ALA A 100 66.20 -6.45 -1.61
C ALA A 100 64.76 -6.87 -1.83
N PRO A 101 64.46 -7.77 -2.81
CA PRO A 101 63.10 -8.30 -3.00
C PRO A 101 62.63 -9.00 -1.72
N PRO A 102 61.31 -9.04 -1.48
CA PRO A 102 60.77 -9.78 -0.34
C PRO A 102 61.20 -11.26 -0.40
N ALA A 103 61.34 -11.88 0.76
CA ALA A 103 61.67 -13.29 0.85
C ALA A 103 60.65 -14.15 0.10
N ALA A 104 61.10 -15.05 -0.77
CA ALA A 104 60.26 -15.87 -1.62
C ALA A 104 59.61 -17.09 -0.92
N GLY A 105 59.84 -17.25 0.37
CA GLY A 105 59.39 -18.42 1.12
C GLY A 105 57.88 -18.67 1.08
N LYS A 106 57.08 -17.63 1.22
CA LYS A 106 55.62 -17.76 1.10
C LYS A 106 55.17 -18.17 -0.30
N GLU A 107 55.79 -17.63 -1.35
CA GLU A 107 55.48 -17.97 -2.76
C GLU A 107 55.90 -19.42 -3.07
N GLN A 108 57.04 -19.87 -2.53
CA GLN A 108 57.50 -21.27 -2.65
C GLN A 108 56.48 -22.23 -1.99
N VAL A 109 56.02 -21.92 -0.80
CA VAL A 109 54.98 -22.71 -0.11
C VAL A 109 53.68 -22.71 -0.92
N ALA A 110 53.25 -21.53 -1.39
CA ALA A 110 52.05 -21.39 -2.24
C ALA A 110 52.16 -22.28 -3.49
N THR A 111 53.31 -22.29 -4.13
CA THR A 111 53.57 -23.13 -5.31
C THR A 111 53.49 -24.62 -4.98
N ILE A 112 54.13 -25.06 -3.89
CA ILE A 112 54.13 -26.48 -3.48
C ILE A 112 52.70 -26.93 -3.12
N ILE A 113 52.01 -26.19 -2.28
CA ILE A 113 50.64 -26.52 -1.88
C ILE A 113 49.70 -26.48 -3.09
N GLY A 114 49.81 -25.43 -3.93
CA GLY A 114 48.99 -25.28 -5.13
C GLY A 114 49.15 -26.45 -6.11
N GLN A 115 50.39 -26.89 -6.38
CA GLN A 115 50.69 -28.04 -7.24
C GLN A 115 50.10 -29.35 -6.67
N LEU A 116 50.25 -29.59 -5.36
CA LEU A 116 49.68 -30.76 -4.70
C LEU A 116 48.15 -30.76 -4.74
N CYS A 117 47.54 -29.62 -4.44
CA CYS A 117 46.09 -29.45 -4.56
C CYS A 117 45.62 -29.72 -5.98
N GLN A 118 46.25 -29.11 -6.96
CA GLN A 118 45.90 -29.27 -8.36
C GLN A 118 46.01 -30.74 -8.82
N SER A 119 47.11 -31.45 -8.47
CA SER A 119 47.32 -32.85 -8.85
C SER A 119 46.18 -33.74 -8.34
N HIS A 120 45.92 -33.69 -7.01
CA HIS A 120 44.88 -34.52 -6.40
C HIS A 120 43.46 -34.15 -6.85
N ALA A 121 43.23 -32.85 -7.09
CA ALA A 121 41.92 -32.40 -7.61
C ALA A 121 41.68 -32.86 -9.05
N ILE A 122 42.69 -32.81 -9.92
CA ILE A 122 42.60 -33.30 -11.29
C ILE A 122 42.30 -34.80 -11.29
N ASP A 123 43.02 -35.60 -10.49
CA ASP A 123 42.78 -37.04 -10.42
C ASP A 123 41.36 -37.37 -9.98
N GLN A 124 40.82 -36.62 -8.99
CA GLN A 124 39.45 -36.82 -8.50
C GLN A 124 38.40 -36.39 -9.50
N ILE A 125 38.58 -35.22 -10.14
CA ILE A 125 37.62 -34.68 -11.11
C ILE A 125 37.62 -35.50 -12.39
N ALA A 126 38.76 -35.96 -12.87
CA ALA A 126 38.85 -36.80 -14.07
C ALA A 126 38.12 -38.14 -13.92
N ALA A 127 37.93 -38.61 -12.70
CA ALA A 127 37.17 -39.82 -12.39
C ALA A 127 35.63 -39.60 -12.36
N THR A 128 35.15 -38.36 -12.31
CA THR A 128 33.74 -38.00 -12.12
C THR A 128 33.16 -37.33 -13.36
N THR A 129 31.81 -37.46 -13.56
CA THR A 129 31.10 -36.70 -14.58
C THR A 129 30.81 -35.28 -14.10
N LEU A 130 30.50 -34.36 -15.02
CA LEU A 130 30.18 -32.97 -14.68
C LEU A 130 29.00 -32.91 -13.69
N ALA A 131 27.94 -33.66 -13.89
CA ALA A 131 26.78 -33.69 -13.00
C ALA A 131 27.19 -34.09 -11.57
N GLN A 132 27.99 -35.15 -11.42
CA GLN A 132 28.48 -35.60 -10.12
C GLN A 132 29.45 -34.58 -9.47
N ALA A 133 30.29 -33.93 -10.28
CA ALA A 133 31.20 -32.90 -9.80
C ALA A 133 30.46 -31.65 -9.27
N LEU A 134 29.34 -31.28 -9.89
CA LEU A 134 28.52 -30.16 -9.45
C LEU A 134 27.66 -30.50 -8.22
N GLU A 135 27.15 -31.74 -8.13
CA GLU A 135 26.26 -32.16 -7.04
C GLU A 135 27.03 -32.50 -5.75
N HIS A 136 28.10 -33.26 -5.86
CA HIS A 136 28.83 -33.78 -4.72
C HIS A 136 30.31 -33.39 -4.69
N GLY A 137 30.81 -32.74 -5.76
CA GLY A 137 32.25 -32.48 -5.91
C GLY A 137 32.85 -31.64 -4.81
N VAL A 138 32.14 -30.64 -4.30
CA VAL A 138 32.65 -29.77 -3.21
C VAL A 138 32.97 -30.57 -1.96
N SER A 139 32.11 -31.47 -1.54
CA SER A 139 32.31 -32.28 -0.33
C SER A 139 33.37 -33.39 -0.53
N GLN A 140 33.36 -34.04 -1.68
CA GLN A 140 34.33 -35.07 -2.02
C GLN A 140 35.74 -34.51 -2.15
N LEU A 141 35.89 -33.41 -2.92
CA LEU A 141 37.20 -32.76 -3.08
C LEU A 141 37.74 -32.25 -1.76
N ARG A 142 36.92 -31.68 -0.89
CA ARG A 142 37.32 -31.23 0.43
C ARG A 142 37.96 -32.37 1.24
N ASN A 143 37.30 -33.53 1.28
CA ASN A 143 37.76 -34.69 2.04
C ASN A 143 39.08 -35.24 1.45
N VAL A 144 39.09 -35.45 0.12
CA VAL A 144 40.28 -35.98 -0.56
C VAL A 144 41.48 -35.04 -0.43
N LEU A 145 41.29 -33.75 -0.69
CA LEU A 145 42.37 -32.78 -0.59
C LEU A 145 42.86 -32.62 0.83
N THR A 146 42.00 -32.60 1.84
CA THR A 146 42.40 -32.51 3.25
C THR A 146 43.22 -33.70 3.65
N GLU A 147 42.78 -34.90 3.28
CA GLU A 147 43.52 -36.14 3.62
C GLU A 147 44.85 -36.22 2.87
N ALA A 148 44.86 -35.96 1.58
CA ALA A 148 46.05 -36.02 0.75
C ALA A 148 47.12 -35.01 1.20
N LEU A 149 46.70 -33.78 1.47
CA LEU A 149 47.66 -32.74 1.92
C LEU A 149 48.18 -32.98 3.34
N ARG A 150 47.38 -33.53 4.25
CA ARG A 150 47.82 -33.87 5.61
C ARG A 150 48.81 -35.02 5.64
N THR A 151 48.70 -35.97 4.73
CA THR A 151 49.55 -37.15 4.67
C THR A 151 50.78 -36.97 3.76
N ASP A 152 50.91 -35.82 3.09
CA ASP A 152 52.02 -35.58 2.19
C ASP A 152 53.34 -35.45 2.92
N SER A 153 54.28 -36.31 2.59
CA SER A 153 55.61 -36.38 3.24
C SER A 153 56.48 -35.15 3.01
N ARG A 154 56.28 -34.43 1.89
CA ARG A 154 57.04 -33.20 1.56
C ARG A 154 56.65 -32.08 2.50
N LEU A 155 55.37 -31.89 2.73
CA LEU A 155 54.84 -30.86 3.62
C LEU A 155 55.30 -31.12 5.07
N MET A 156 55.12 -32.36 5.55
CA MET A 156 55.55 -32.75 6.86
C MET A 156 57.06 -32.58 7.05
N SER A 157 57.87 -33.01 6.08
CA SER A 157 59.35 -32.89 6.18
C SER A 157 59.82 -31.44 6.10
N THR A 158 59.02 -30.53 5.57
CA THR A 158 59.32 -29.10 5.50
C THR A 158 58.88 -28.35 6.77
N GLY A 159 58.11 -28.98 7.66
CA GLY A 159 57.58 -28.37 8.89
C GLY A 159 56.29 -27.59 8.66
N ILE A 160 55.55 -27.91 7.60
CA ILE A 160 54.25 -27.30 7.26
C ILE A 160 53.14 -28.26 7.68
N GLU A 161 52.19 -27.78 8.49
CA GLU A 161 50.99 -28.49 8.85
C GLU A 161 49.80 -27.91 8.14
N ILE A 162 48.98 -28.77 7.51
CA ILE A 162 47.72 -28.39 6.91
C ILE A 162 46.59 -28.54 7.93
N LEU A 163 45.96 -27.43 8.29
CA LEU A 163 44.83 -27.38 9.21
C LEU A 163 43.55 -27.84 8.54
N GLY A 164 43.32 -27.41 7.31
CA GLY A 164 42.16 -27.81 6.55
C GLY A 164 42.13 -27.21 5.14
N VAL A 165 41.30 -27.82 4.29
CA VAL A 165 41.01 -27.33 2.95
C VAL A 165 39.53 -27.03 2.86
N GLN A 166 39.18 -25.83 2.39
CA GLN A 166 37.84 -25.42 2.12
C GLN A 166 37.67 -25.28 0.62
N VAL A 167 36.81 -26.11 0.00
CA VAL A 167 36.44 -25.96 -1.40
C VAL A 167 35.24 -25.03 -1.45
N LEU A 168 35.42 -23.86 -2.06
CA LEU A 168 34.43 -22.80 -2.12
C LEU A 168 33.41 -23.03 -3.23
N ALA A 169 33.91 -23.41 -4.41
CA ALA A 169 33.06 -23.64 -5.56
C ALA A 169 33.75 -24.59 -6.56
N VAL A 170 32.91 -25.36 -7.25
CA VAL A 170 33.26 -26.08 -8.48
C VAL A 170 32.32 -25.52 -9.55
N ARG A 171 32.86 -24.85 -10.56
CA ARG A 171 32.07 -24.20 -11.60
C ARG A 171 32.45 -24.72 -12.97
N PRO A 172 31.50 -25.08 -13.81
CA PRO A 172 31.77 -25.41 -15.20
C PRO A 172 32.10 -24.15 -16.00
N GLU A 173 32.54 -24.30 -17.22
CA GLU A 173 32.72 -23.21 -18.17
C GLU A 173 31.41 -22.42 -18.35
N SER A 174 31.54 -21.11 -18.57
CA SER A 174 30.40 -20.18 -18.56
C SER A 174 29.27 -20.55 -19.52
N ASP A 175 29.60 -21.13 -20.66
CA ASP A 175 28.59 -21.52 -21.67
C ASP A 175 27.83 -22.76 -21.24
N VAL A 176 28.50 -23.72 -20.62
CA VAL A 176 27.89 -24.92 -20.05
C VAL A 176 27.03 -24.54 -18.83
N GLU A 177 27.52 -23.64 -17.99
CA GLU A 177 26.74 -23.14 -16.85
C GLU A 177 25.43 -22.49 -17.29
N ARG A 178 25.47 -21.65 -18.34
CA ARG A 178 24.26 -21.05 -18.92
C ARG A 178 23.31 -22.09 -19.50
N ALA A 179 23.85 -23.07 -20.22
CA ALA A 179 23.04 -24.16 -20.80
C ALA A 179 22.33 -24.97 -19.70
N LEU A 180 23.00 -25.25 -18.58
CA LEU A 180 22.41 -25.94 -17.44
C LEU A 180 21.37 -25.10 -16.68
N GLN A 181 21.56 -23.79 -16.63
CA GLN A 181 20.63 -22.88 -15.96
C GLN A 181 19.36 -22.60 -16.78
N THR A 182 19.44 -22.70 -18.13
CA THR A 182 18.32 -22.37 -19.01
C THR A 182 17.06 -23.17 -18.71
N PRO A 183 17.07 -24.52 -18.65
CA PRO A 183 15.86 -25.29 -18.38
C PRO A 183 15.26 -25.02 -17.00
N VAL A 184 16.10 -24.76 -16.00
CA VAL A 184 15.64 -24.42 -14.65
C VAL A 184 14.97 -23.04 -14.65
N ARG A 185 15.53 -22.07 -15.36
CA ARG A 185 14.91 -20.75 -15.51
C ARG A 185 13.57 -20.84 -16.23
N GLU A 186 13.50 -21.61 -17.31
CA GLU A 186 12.25 -21.81 -18.05
C GLU A 186 11.17 -22.47 -17.18
N GLN A 187 11.55 -23.46 -16.38
CA GLN A 187 10.61 -24.09 -15.43
C GLN A 187 10.11 -23.08 -14.37
N LEU A 188 11.02 -22.33 -13.75
CA LEU A 188 10.65 -21.31 -12.77
C LEU A 188 9.76 -20.22 -13.40
N GLN A 189 10.06 -19.84 -14.64
CA GLN A 189 9.25 -18.88 -15.35
C GLN A 189 7.86 -19.43 -15.67
N ALA A 190 7.78 -20.68 -16.13
CA ALA A 190 6.50 -21.34 -16.38
C ALA A 190 5.66 -21.49 -15.10
N GLU A 191 6.28 -21.79 -13.96
CA GLU A 191 5.60 -21.82 -12.66
C GLU A 191 5.12 -20.44 -12.22
N ALA A 192 5.97 -19.43 -12.40
CA ALA A 192 5.59 -18.03 -12.10
C ALA A 192 4.42 -17.57 -12.98
N ASP A 193 4.46 -17.89 -14.27
CA ASP A 193 3.38 -17.56 -15.20
C ASP A 193 2.08 -18.29 -14.83
N ARG A 194 2.15 -19.58 -14.48
CA ARG A 194 0.98 -20.31 -13.97
C ARG A 194 0.39 -19.62 -12.75
N ALA A 195 1.21 -19.26 -11.77
CA ALA A 195 0.75 -18.57 -10.58
C ALA A 195 0.15 -17.17 -10.87
N VAL A 196 0.62 -16.50 -11.91
CA VAL A 196 0.02 -15.23 -12.40
C VAL A 196 -1.33 -15.50 -13.07
N TYR A 197 -1.42 -16.51 -13.95
CA TYR A 197 -2.68 -16.86 -14.61
C TYR A 197 -3.74 -17.33 -13.61
N GLU A 198 -3.38 -18.16 -12.64
CA GLU A 198 -4.29 -18.59 -11.57
C GLU A 198 -4.81 -17.41 -10.76
N ARG A 199 -3.93 -16.49 -10.36
CA ARG A 199 -4.34 -15.27 -9.67
C ARG A 199 -5.28 -14.39 -10.49
N ARG A 200 -5.00 -14.26 -11.80
CA ARG A 200 -5.87 -13.51 -12.72
C ARG A 200 -7.23 -14.19 -12.88
N ALA A 201 -7.25 -15.52 -13.05
CA ALA A 201 -8.49 -16.28 -13.15
C ALA A 201 -9.37 -16.09 -11.91
N VAL A 202 -8.78 -16.19 -10.71
CA VAL A 202 -9.49 -15.95 -9.43
C VAL A 202 -9.94 -14.49 -9.32
N ALA A 203 -9.15 -13.53 -9.78
CA ALA A 203 -9.53 -12.12 -9.76
C ALA A 203 -10.73 -11.85 -10.68
N VAL A 204 -10.71 -12.38 -11.91
CA VAL A 204 -11.84 -12.26 -12.87
C VAL A 204 -13.10 -12.92 -12.32
N GLU A 205 -12.98 -14.11 -11.72
CA GLU A 205 -14.14 -14.78 -11.12
C GLU A 205 -14.73 -13.99 -9.95
N ARG A 206 -13.88 -13.39 -9.12
CA ARG A 206 -14.34 -12.50 -8.03
C ARG A 206 -15.00 -11.24 -8.57
N GLU A 207 -14.41 -10.63 -9.60
CA GLU A 207 -14.98 -9.44 -10.24
C GLU A 207 -16.34 -9.73 -10.86
N ARG A 208 -16.47 -10.89 -11.52
CA ARG A 208 -17.75 -11.38 -12.04
C ARG A 208 -18.76 -11.57 -10.91
N THR A 209 -18.39 -12.23 -9.82
CA THR A 209 -19.27 -12.44 -8.67
C THR A 209 -19.71 -11.11 -8.03
N ILE A 210 -18.79 -10.14 -7.91
CA ILE A 210 -19.10 -8.81 -7.42
C ILE A 210 -20.11 -8.12 -8.36
N SER A 211 -19.87 -8.14 -9.67
CA SER A 211 -20.76 -7.53 -10.66
C SER A 211 -22.15 -8.18 -10.67
N GLU A 212 -22.23 -9.51 -10.55
CA GLU A 212 -23.49 -10.23 -10.41
C GLU A 212 -24.24 -9.84 -9.12
N ASN A 213 -23.54 -9.72 -8.00
CA ASN A 213 -24.13 -9.26 -6.73
C ASN A 213 -24.57 -7.79 -6.77
N GLU A 214 -23.80 -6.93 -7.41
CA GLU A 214 -24.17 -5.52 -7.61
C GLU A 214 -25.44 -5.41 -8.48
N MET A 215 -25.51 -6.17 -9.55
CA MET A 215 -26.69 -6.19 -10.42
C MET A 215 -27.92 -6.75 -9.69
N ALA A 216 -27.76 -7.83 -8.92
CA ALA A 216 -28.82 -8.37 -8.08
C ALA A 216 -29.31 -7.35 -7.03
N SER A 217 -28.38 -6.63 -6.41
CA SER A 217 -28.69 -5.55 -5.46
C SER A 217 -29.44 -4.39 -6.12
N GLN A 218 -29.04 -4.00 -7.34
CA GLN A 218 -29.75 -2.96 -8.09
C GLN A 218 -31.19 -3.38 -8.47
N ILE A 219 -31.38 -4.63 -8.88
CA ILE A 219 -32.71 -5.18 -9.17
C ILE A 219 -33.56 -5.18 -7.90
N GLU A 220 -33.01 -5.62 -6.76
CA GLU A 220 -33.74 -5.60 -5.48
C GLU A 220 -34.11 -4.16 -5.07
N LEU A 221 -33.20 -3.21 -5.20
CA LEU A 221 -33.47 -1.81 -4.92
C LEU A 221 -34.53 -1.22 -5.87
N ALA A 222 -34.51 -1.59 -7.15
CA ALA A 222 -35.54 -1.18 -8.10
C ALA A 222 -36.92 -1.75 -7.72
N THR A 223 -36.99 -3.02 -7.39
CA THR A 223 -38.22 -3.68 -6.94
C THR A 223 -38.74 -3.08 -5.61
N ARG A 224 -37.85 -2.77 -4.69
CA ARG A 224 -38.24 -2.07 -3.44
C ARG A 224 -38.79 -0.67 -3.71
N ARG A 225 -38.17 0.08 -4.64
CA ARG A 225 -38.68 1.40 -5.05
C ARG A 225 -40.04 1.32 -5.75
N GLU A 226 -40.25 0.35 -6.64
CA GLU A 226 -41.53 0.11 -7.27
C GLU A 226 -42.62 -0.20 -6.24
N ASN A 227 -42.35 -1.08 -5.29
CA ASN A 227 -43.25 -1.40 -4.20
C ASN A 227 -43.56 -0.16 -3.33
N LEU A 228 -42.57 0.68 -3.05
CA LEU A 228 -42.72 1.90 -2.27
C LEU A 228 -43.60 2.90 -3.01
N VAL A 229 -43.35 3.15 -4.30
CA VAL A 229 -44.18 4.04 -5.16
C VAL A 229 -45.63 3.53 -5.26
N THR A 230 -45.78 2.20 -5.39
CA THR A 230 -47.11 1.58 -5.42
C THR A 230 -47.84 1.80 -4.10
N GLN A 231 -47.15 1.58 -2.98
CA GLN A 231 -47.73 1.80 -1.64
C GLN A 231 -48.05 3.27 -1.37
N GLU A 232 -47.18 4.17 -1.77
CA GLU A 232 -47.43 5.62 -1.71
C GLU A 232 -48.66 6.03 -2.57
N GLY A 233 -48.76 5.44 -3.76
CA GLY A 233 -49.92 5.64 -4.64
C GLY A 233 -51.24 5.15 -4.01
N ILE A 234 -51.24 3.99 -3.39
CA ILE A 234 -52.41 3.45 -2.67
C ILE A 234 -52.76 4.35 -1.48
N ASN A 235 -51.77 4.75 -0.69
CA ASN A 235 -51.97 5.62 0.47
C ASN A 235 -52.52 7.00 0.04
N SER A 236 -51.98 7.58 -1.02
CA SER A 236 -52.43 8.85 -1.56
C SER A 236 -53.89 8.79 -2.07
N ARG A 237 -54.26 7.70 -2.75
CA ARG A 237 -55.65 7.48 -3.15
C ARG A 237 -56.56 7.38 -1.94
N ARG A 238 -56.20 6.61 -0.95
CA ARG A 238 -56.95 6.45 0.28
C ARG A 238 -57.12 7.77 1.03
N GLU A 239 -56.06 8.56 1.15
CA GLU A 239 -56.14 9.89 1.74
C GLU A 239 -57.05 10.83 0.94
N ALA A 240 -57.01 10.77 -0.41
CA ALA A 240 -57.89 11.56 -1.26
C ALA A 240 -59.34 11.14 -1.08
N GLU A 241 -59.63 9.83 -1.01
CA GLU A 241 -60.97 9.31 -0.74
C GLU A 241 -61.49 9.71 0.64
N GLU A 242 -60.61 9.59 1.68
CA GLU A 242 -60.94 10.02 3.03
C GLU A 242 -61.20 11.53 3.15
N ARG A 243 -60.37 12.35 2.44
CA ARG A 243 -60.58 13.81 2.38
C ARG A 243 -61.89 14.17 1.63
N ALA A 244 -62.18 13.45 0.54
CA ALA A 244 -63.45 13.66 -0.17
C ALA A 244 -64.67 13.26 0.67
N ALA A 245 -64.60 12.15 1.36
CA ALA A 245 -65.65 11.71 2.29
C ALA A 245 -65.84 12.70 3.46
N ALA A 246 -64.72 13.17 4.07
CA ALA A 246 -64.79 14.20 5.10
C ALA A 246 -65.37 15.51 4.59
N GLY A 247 -65.00 15.93 3.32
CA GLY A 247 -65.57 17.09 2.67
C GLY A 247 -67.09 16.97 2.46
N LEU A 248 -67.55 15.81 2.03
CA LEU A 248 -69.02 15.56 1.89
C LEU A 248 -69.73 15.64 3.25
N ILE A 249 -69.17 15.04 4.29
CA ILE A 249 -69.74 15.11 5.63
C ILE A 249 -69.79 16.56 6.13
N GLN A 250 -68.72 17.32 5.92
CA GLN A 250 -68.66 18.74 6.30
C GLN A 250 -69.68 19.59 5.49
N ALA A 251 -69.83 19.32 4.18
CA ALA A 251 -70.83 20.00 3.32
C ALA A 251 -72.26 19.69 3.79
N HIS A 252 -72.56 18.43 4.07
CA HIS A 252 -73.85 18.05 4.64
C HIS A 252 -74.13 18.71 5.99
N ALA A 253 -73.17 18.69 6.88
CA ALA A 253 -73.29 19.34 8.21
C ALA A 253 -73.46 20.90 8.07
N ALA A 254 -72.71 21.50 7.13
CA ALA A 254 -72.91 22.95 6.81
C ALA A 254 -74.30 23.26 6.27
N ALA A 255 -74.74 22.46 5.30
CA ALA A 255 -76.10 22.62 4.73
C ALA A 255 -77.20 22.43 5.78
N GLU A 256 -77.03 21.41 6.67
CA GLU A 256 -77.94 21.17 7.77
C GLU A 256 -77.97 22.33 8.77
N ARG A 257 -76.77 22.83 9.17
CA ARG A 257 -76.69 24.05 10.02
C ARG A 257 -77.32 25.29 9.33
N GLN A 258 -77.10 25.46 8.04
CA GLN A 258 -77.66 26.56 7.29
C GLN A 258 -79.25 26.44 7.18
N GLY A 259 -79.71 25.18 7.04
CA GLY A 259 -81.13 24.92 7.10
C GLY A 259 -81.72 25.22 8.47
N ILE A 260 -81.03 24.78 9.53
CA ILE A 260 -81.49 25.07 10.91
C ILE A 260 -81.45 26.58 11.20
N SER A 261 -80.39 27.31 10.79
CA SER A 261 -80.33 28.77 10.99
C SER A 261 -81.41 29.51 10.19
N ALA A 262 -81.60 29.09 8.93
CA ALA A 262 -82.71 29.72 8.09
C ALA A 262 -84.10 29.47 8.67
N THR A 263 -84.36 28.26 9.20
CA THR A 263 -85.65 28.00 9.87
C THR A 263 -85.80 28.75 11.19
N ALA A 264 -84.70 28.89 11.94
CA ALA A 264 -84.69 29.70 13.15
C ALA A 264 -84.89 31.19 12.87
N GLU A 265 -84.26 31.76 11.82
CA GLU A 265 -84.43 33.12 11.39
C GLU A 265 -85.88 33.35 10.89
N ALA A 266 -86.38 32.42 10.09
CA ALA A 266 -87.81 32.52 9.60
C ALA A 266 -88.79 32.46 10.82
N ASN A 267 -88.54 31.59 11.81
CA ASN A 267 -89.38 31.58 12.98
C ASN A 267 -89.22 32.84 13.83
N GLN A 268 -87.99 33.40 13.94
CA GLN A 268 -87.80 34.67 14.60
C GLN A 268 -88.49 35.81 13.96
N VAL A 269 -88.41 35.93 12.62
CA VAL A 269 -89.13 36.95 11.81
C VAL A 269 -90.65 36.79 11.98
N ARG A 270 -91.16 35.55 11.95
CA ARG A 270 -92.60 35.28 12.17
C ARG A 270 -93.02 35.69 13.60
N ILE A 271 -92.29 35.32 14.64
CA ILE A 271 -92.57 35.68 16.03
C ILE A 271 -92.49 37.19 16.23
N VAL A 272 -91.48 37.85 15.70
CA VAL A 272 -91.33 39.30 15.74
C VAL A 272 -92.45 39.97 14.97
N GLY A 273 -92.81 39.46 13.79
CA GLY A 273 -93.91 39.96 13.00
C GLY A 273 -95.25 39.80 13.70
N GLU A 274 -95.53 38.62 14.28
CA GLU A 274 -96.73 38.37 15.07
C GLU A 274 -96.81 39.34 16.30
N ALA A 275 -95.67 39.51 16.98
CA ALA A 275 -95.58 40.43 18.15
C ALA A 275 -95.79 41.91 17.72
N ALA A 276 -95.24 42.32 16.56
CA ALA A 276 -95.43 43.66 16.01
C ALA A 276 -96.87 43.86 15.59
N ALA A 277 -97.46 42.89 14.93
CA ALA A 277 -98.87 42.97 14.53
C ALA A 277 -99.79 43.00 15.75
N ALA A 278 -99.48 42.20 16.79
CA ALA A 278 -100.26 42.24 18.02
C ALA A 278 -100.11 43.64 18.73
N LYS A 279 -98.89 44.19 18.70
CA LYS A 279 -98.66 45.58 19.24
C LYS A 279 -99.39 46.62 18.46
N GLU A 280 -99.39 46.56 17.12
CA GLU A 280 -100.13 47.50 16.27
C GLU A 280 -101.64 47.34 16.45
N ALA A 281 -102.13 46.09 16.51
CA ALA A 281 -103.53 45.84 16.81
C ALA A 281 -103.99 46.43 18.16
N ALA A 282 -103.12 46.22 19.22
CA ALA A 282 -103.40 46.82 20.53
C ALA A 282 -103.34 48.38 20.52
N THR A 283 -102.45 48.95 19.72
CA THR A 283 -102.34 50.42 19.56
C THR A 283 -103.51 50.93 18.74
N MET A 284 -103.98 50.20 17.74
CA MET A 284 -105.14 50.58 16.97
C MET A 284 -106.45 50.48 17.81
N GLU A 285 -106.50 49.50 18.69
CA GLU A 285 -107.64 49.38 19.61
C GLU A 285 -107.73 50.56 20.57
N VAL A 286 -106.60 51.10 21.02
CA VAL A 286 -106.53 52.29 21.84
C VAL A 286 -106.92 53.55 21.02
N TYR A 287 -106.60 53.61 19.73
CA TYR A 287 -106.89 54.73 18.90
C TYR A 287 -108.37 54.82 18.50
N GLN A 288 -109.09 53.68 18.51
CA GLN A 288 -110.50 53.64 18.17
C GLN A 288 -111.44 54.35 19.21
N GLY A 289 -110.87 54.66 20.40
CA GLY A 289 -111.66 55.36 21.45
C GLY A 289 -111.34 56.86 21.62
N MET A 290 -110.43 57.43 20.78
CA MET A 290 -109.97 58.84 20.91
C MET A 290 -110.64 59.82 19.96
N ASP A 291 -110.82 61.07 20.46
CA ASP A 291 -111.39 62.17 19.70
C ASP A 291 -110.43 62.65 18.55
N GLN A 292 -111.01 63.10 17.41
CA GLN A 292 -110.30 63.44 16.21
C GLN A 292 -109.24 64.53 16.35
N ALA A 293 -109.42 65.48 17.32
CA ALA A 293 -108.44 66.53 17.60
C ALA A 293 -107.16 65.96 18.31
N THR A 294 -107.35 64.95 19.14
CA THR A 294 -106.20 64.28 19.86
C THR A 294 -105.42 63.39 18.94
N LEU A 295 -106.00 62.71 17.92
CA LEU A 295 -105.34 61.91 16.88
C LEU A 295 -104.49 62.77 15.95
N LEU A 296 -104.93 64.00 15.62
CA LEU A 296 -104.16 64.90 14.75
C LEU A 296 -102.94 65.49 15.47
N ALA A 297 -103.04 65.78 16.77
CA ALA A 297 -101.93 66.23 17.59
C ALA A 297 -100.82 65.13 17.76
N LEU A 298 -101.27 63.85 17.85
CA LEU A 298 -100.36 62.71 17.94
C LEU A 298 -99.63 62.45 16.61
N ALA A 299 -100.33 62.57 15.48
CA ALA A 299 -99.76 62.45 14.16
C ALA A 299 -98.69 63.51 13.82
N PHE A 300 -98.92 64.76 14.28
CA PHE A 300 -97.94 65.85 14.15
C PHE A 300 -96.68 65.65 15.04
N ARG A 301 -96.87 65.09 16.22
CA ARG A 301 -95.73 64.76 17.10
C ARG A 301 -94.87 63.60 16.52
N GLU A 302 -95.46 62.64 15.89
CA GLU A 302 -94.77 61.51 15.25
C GLU A 302 -94.00 61.96 13.97
N ALA A 303 -94.56 62.83 13.18
CA ALA A 303 -93.98 63.41 11.97
C ALA A 303 -92.83 64.38 12.28
N ALA A 304 -92.83 65.06 13.42
CA ALA A 304 -91.70 65.96 13.85
C ALA A 304 -90.50 65.16 14.35
N GLY A 305 -90.73 63.92 14.80
CA GLY A 305 -89.63 63.03 15.28
C GLY A 305 -88.93 62.26 14.19
N SER A 306 -89.45 62.19 12.97
CA SER A 306 -88.98 61.38 11.86
C SER A 306 -88.17 62.15 10.80
N LEU A 307 -87.82 63.44 11.01
CA LEU A 307 -87.00 64.17 10.04
C LEU A 307 -85.50 63.70 10.12
N PRO A 308 -84.93 63.16 9.03
CA PRO A 308 -83.57 62.77 9.00
C PRO A 308 -82.59 63.95 8.96
N ASN A 309 -81.64 63.98 9.88
CA ASN A 309 -80.62 65.04 9.95
C ASN A 309 -79.54 64.80 8.85
N ILE A 310 -79.63 65.53 7.74
CA ILE A 310 -78.70 65.46 6.62
C ILE A 310 -77.53 66.42 6.90
N GLY A 311 -76.46 65.94 7.49
CA GLY A 311 -75.18 66.61 7.61
C GLY A 311 -74.23 66.21 6.49
N ASN A 312 -73.84 67.22 5.68
CA ASN A 312 -72.71 67.31 4.75
C ASN A 312 -72.36 66.11 3.87
N LEU A 313 -72.71 66.21 2.59
CA LEU A 313 -72.24 65.37 1.46
C LEU A 313 -71.01 66.08 0.83
N THR A 314 -69.81 65.65 1.06
CA THR A 314 -68.58 66.02 0.32
C THR A 314 -68.27 64.94 -0.70
N ILE A 315 -68.45 65.23 -1.99
CA ILE A 315 -68.07 64.40 -3.12
C ILE A 315 -66.64 64.76 -3.52
N THR A 316 -65.70 63.90 -3.30
CA THR A 316 -64.32 64.00 -3.82
C THR A 316 -64.18 63.24 -5.13
N PRO A 317 -63.42 63.80 -6.14
CA PRO A 317 -63.36 63.26 -7.52
C PRO A 317 -62.64 61.90 -7.70
N ASP A 318 -62.17 61.30 -6.65
CA ASP A 318 -61.29 60.11 -6.72
C ASP A 318 -62.04 58.76 -6.78
N LEU A 319 -63.31 58.75 -6.67
CA LEU A 319 -64.17 57.54 -6.76
C LEU A 319 -64.59 57.11 -8.16
N LEU A 320 -64.30 57.95 -9.18
CA LEU A 320 -64.66 57.66 -10.58
C LEU A 320 -63.51 56.95 -11.35
N SER A 321 -62.28 57.03 -10.89
CA SER A 321 -61.13 56.40 -11.57
C SER A 321 -61.02 54.91 -11.29
N GLY A 322 -61.51 54.43 -10.14
CA GLY A 322 -61.43 53.03 -9.73
C GLY A 322 -62.37 52.07 -10.41
N ALA A 323 -63.54 52.63 -10.90
CA ALA A 323 -64.55 51.80 -11.51
C ALA A 323 -64.33 51.53 -13.01
N LEU A 324 -63.49 52.30 -13.69
CA LEU A 324 -63.14 52.10 -15.11
C LEU A 324 -61.95 51.17 -15.37
N ALA A 325 -61.10 50.93 -14.35
CA ALA A 325 -59.93 50.08 -14.52
C ALA A 325 -60.25 48.54 -14.46
N GLY A 326 -61.45 48.19 -14.00
CA GLY A 326 -61.84 46.76 -13.85
C GLY A 326 -62.42 46.12 -15.12
N LEU A 327 -62.72 46.93 -16.20
CA LEU A 327 -63.46 46.44 -17.35
C LEU A 327 -62.61 46.03 -18.58
N PHE A 328 -61.25 46.11 -18.49
CA PHE A 328 -60.36 45.78 -19.61
C PHE A 328 -59.24 44.79 -19.25
N LYS A 329 -59.54 43.78 -18.48
CA LYS A 329 -58.55 42.77 -18.17
C LYS A 329 -58.99 41.36 -18.47
N ASP A 330 -59.17 41.09 -19.79
CA ASP A 330 -59.17 39.73 -20.31
C ASP A 330 -58.82 39.75 -21.81
N ALA A 331 -57.52 39.58 -22.12
CA ALA A 331 -57.04 39.11 -23.42
C ALA A 331 -55.87 38.20 -23.23
N PRO A 332 -55.79 36.97 -23.81
CA PRO A 332 -54.77 35.96 -23.54
C PRO A 332 -53.48 36.28 -24.30
N ALA A 333 -52.30 36.21 -23.60
CA ALA A 333 -50.96 36.35 -24.15
C ALA A 333 -50.46 35.03 -24.73
N VAL A 334 -50.10 35.04 -25.99
CA VAL A 334 -49.38 34.00 -26.75
C VAL A 334 -47.96 34.00 -26.31
N GLN A 335 -47.45 32.84 -25.86
CA GLN A 335 -46.02 32.62 -25.58
C GLN A 335 -45.27 32.14 -26.82
N PRO A 336 -44.09 32.66 -27.16
CA PRO A 336 -43.20 32.07 -28.17
C PRO A 336 -42.26 31.02 -27.57
N GLN A 337 -42.15 29.88 -28.27
CA GLN A 337 -41.17 28.82 -28.05
C GLN A 337 -39.74 29.31 -28.37
N PRO A 338 -38.70 28.96 -27.63
CA PRO A 338 -37.31 29.11 -28.07
C PRO A 338 -36.82 27.83 -28.75
N ALA A 339 -36.11 28.06 -29.85
CA ALA A 339 -35.47 27.13 -30.74
C ALA A 339 -34.32 26.36 -30.10
N ALA A 340 -34.09 25.13 -30.58
CA ALA A 340 -32.98 24.26 -30.34
C ALA A 340 -31.64 24.86 -30.80
N VAL A 341 -30.62 24.85 -29.96
CA VAL A 341 -29.23 25.06 -30.35
C VAL A 341 -28.47 23.75 -30.13
N THR A 342 -28.13 23.15 -31.27
CA THR A 342 -27.07 22.15 -31.42
C THR A 342 -25.72 22.79 -31.12
N ALA A 343 -24.95 22.20 -30.25
CA ALA A 343 -23.51 22.39 -30.19
C ALA A 343 -22.80 21.03 -30.06
N ARG A 344 -22.19 20.69 -31.12
CA ARG A 344 -21.07 19.88 -31.48
C ARG A 344 -19.82 20.37 -30.73
N ASN A 345 -19.05 19.47 -30.11
CA ASN A 345 -17.57 19.52 -30.01
C ASN A 345 -17.10 18.16 -29.52
N GLU A 346 -16.39 17.40 -30.33
CA GLU A 346 -14.93 17.31 -30.51
C GLU A 346 -14.10 17.45 -29.19
N ARG A 347 -13.62 16.41 -28.62
CA ARG A 347 -12.30 15.75 -28.68
C ARG A 347 -12.27 14.56 -27.76
#